data_1cf9b51d3edd0453b0109f009b18de1f
#
_entry.id   1cf9b51d3edd0453b0109f009b18de1f
#
_cell.length_a   1.000
_cell.length_b   1.000
_cell.length_c   1.000
_cell.angle_alpha   90.00
_cell.angle_beta   90.00
_cell.angle_gamma   90.00
#
_symmetry.space_group_name_H-M   'P 1'
#
loop_
_entity.id
_entity.type
_entity.pdbx_description
1 polymer ?
#
loop_
_entity_poly.entity_id
_entity_poly.type
_entity_poly.pdbx_seq_one_letter_code
_entity_poly.pdbx_strand_id
1 'polypeptide(L)'
;RPGAKLVVSNHVSWLDIAAIHAVIPEAHFVSTADVKKWPLIGRLVAGAGTLFIEREKKRDALRVVHQMAEALQAGDTVAVFPEGTTGDGRTLLPFHANLLHAAVTTATPVQPVVLRFFDAQHAISPLAEFLGETTLAQSAWRFVCSRGLNVEVRVLAAQGTAHADRRALAAHLRETIAAELPPM
;
A
#
# COMPACT_ATOMS: atom_id res chain seq x y z
N ARG A 1 -4.34 20.65 -8.80
CA ARG A 1 -4.00 19.27 -8.42
C ARG A 1 -3.60 19.30 -6.96
N PRO A 2 -4.03 18.36 -6.11
CA PRO A 2 -3.38 18.18 -4.83
C PRO A 2 -1.90 17.93 -5.10
N GLY A 3 -1.01 18.55 -4.30
CA GLY A 3 0.44 18.44 -4.51
C GLY A 3 0.92 16.99 -4.42
N ALA A 4 2.11 16.69 -4.97
CA ALA A 4 2.75 15.39 -4.90
C ALA A 4 2.78 14.85 -3.47
N LYS A 5 2.50 13.58 -3.28
CA LYS A 5 2.60 12.89 -1.98
C LYS A 5 2.92 11.42 -2.15
N LEU A 6 3.63 10.86 -1.19
CA LEU A 6 3.81 9.43 -1.07
C LEU A 6 2.77 8.88 -0.09
N VAL A 7 1.82 8.10 -0.58
CA VAL A 7 0.84 7.38 0.24
C VAL A 7 1.49 6.11 0.77
N VAL A 8 1.43 5.92 2.09
CA VAL A 8 1.99 4.77 2.80
C VAL A 8 0.88 4.08 3.57
N SER A 9 0.65 2.80 3.30
CA SER A 9 -0.42 2.04 3.94
C SER A 9 0.03 0.65 4.39
N ASN A 10 -0.66 0.10 5.38
CA ASN A 10 -0.59 -1.33 5.69
C ASN A 10 -1.16 -2.17 4.52
N HIS A 11 -0.78 -3.45 4.46
CA HIS A 11 -1.11 -4.34 3.35
C HIS A 11 -1.75 -5.63 3.84
N VAL A 12 -3.01 -5.84 3.50
CA VAL A 12 -3.80 -7.01 3.94
C VAL A 12 -4.18 -7.90 2.74
N SER A 13 -4.49 -7.27 1.61
CA SER A 13 -5.09 -7.97 0.48
C SER A 13 -4.78 -7.27 -0.85
N TRP A 14 -5.01 -7.98 -1.94
CA TRP A 14 -5.07 -7.37 -3.28
C TRP A 14 -6.20 -6.33 -3.41
N LEU A 15 -7.21 -6.40 -2.53
CA LEU A 15 -8.31 -5.43 -2.44
C LEU A 15 -7.85 -4.04 -1.99
N ASP A 16 -6.69 -3.94 -1.34
CA ASP A 16 -6.14 -2.69 -0.81
C ASP A 16 -5.95 -1.64 -1.90
N ILE A 17 -5.54 -2.08 -3.10
CA ILE A 17 -5.37 -1.21 -4.27
C ILE A 17 -6.70 -0.57 -4.66
N ALA A 18 -7.76 -1.38 -4.73
CA ALA A 18 -9.10 -0.89 -5.07
C ALA A 18 -9.65 0.04 -3.97
N ALA A 19 -9.42 -0.28 -2.69
CA ALA A 19 -9.85 0.51 -1.56
C ALA A 19 -9.18 1.89 -1.53
N ILE A 20 -7.86 1.95 -1.69
CA ILE A 20 -7.12 3.23 -1.76
C ILE A 20 -7.53 4.01 -3.00
N HIS A 21 -7.63 3.36 -4.17
CA HIS A 21 -8.00 4.05 -5.41
C HIS A 21 -9.42 4.65 -5.37
N ALA A 22 -10.33 4.06 -4.61
CA ALA A 22 -11.68 4.61 -4.40
C ALA A 22 -11.67 5.95 -3.64
N VAL A 23 -10.66 6.18 -2.79
CA VAL A 23 -10.54 7.40 -1.96
C VAL A 23 -9.49 8.36 -2.53
N ILE A 24 -8.43 7.84 -3.13
CA ILE A 24 -7.32 8.59 -3.75
C ILE A 24 -7.16 8.10 -5.19
N PRO A 25 -8.04 8.50 -6.10
CA PRO A 25 -8.05 7.97 -7.48
C PRO A 25 -6.83 8.36 -8.31
N GLU A 26 -6.10 9.40 -7.90
CA GLU A 26 -4.85 9.84 -8.54
C GLU A 26 -3.62 9.03 -8.11
N ALA A 27 -3.76 8.06 -7.19
CA ALA A 27 -2.62 7.30 -6.68
C ALA A 27 -2.10 6.29 -7.70
N HIS A 28 -0.82 6.39 -8.03
CA HIS A 28 -0.08 5.41 -8.84
C HIS A 28 0.56 4.38 -7.90
N PHE A 29 0.21 3.11 -8.07
CA PHE A 29 0.71 2.06 -7.18
C PHE A 29 2.04 1.51 -7.66
N VAL A 30 2.89 1.19 -6.69
CA VAL A 30 4.12 0.43 -6.91
C VAL A 30 3.81 -1.04 -6.68
N SER A 31 3.82 -1.84 -7.74
CA SER A 31 3.47 -3.26 -7.69
C SER A 31 4.51 -4.12 -8.42
N THR A 32 4.55 -5.41 -8.08
CA THR A 32 5.42 -6.36 -8.77
C THR A 32 4.87 -6.70 -10.17
N ALA A 33 5.76 -6.92 -11.14
CA ALA A 33 5.37 -7.26 -12.51
C ALA A 33 4.52 -8.53 -12.62
N ASP A 34 4.60 -9.43 -11.64
CA ASP A 34 3.81 -10.65 -11.62
C ASP A 34 2.30 -10.39 -11.48
N VAL A 35 1.90 -9.32 -10.80
CA VAL A 35 0.49 -8.91 -10.68
C VAL A 35 -0.10 -8.54 -12.04
N LYS A 36 0.74 -8.04 -12.97
CA LYS A 36 0.33 -7.73 -14.35
C LYS A 36 -0.16 -8.95 -15.12
N LYS A 37 0.33 -10.14 -14.76
CA LYS A 37 -0.03 -11.42 -15.40
C LYS A 37 -1.37 -11.98 -14.90
N TRP A 38 -1.94 -11.40 -13.84
CA TRP A 38 -3.19 -11.88 -13.27
C TRP A 38 -4.39 -11.39 -14.08
N PRO A 39 -5.24 -12.28 -14.59
CA PRO A 39 -6.44 -11.89 -15.30
C PRO A 39 -7.37 -11.07 -14.39
N LEU A 40 -8.04 -10.07 -14.91
CA LEU A 40 -8.88 -9.09 -14.21
C LEU A 40 -8.08 -8.09 -13.33
N ILE A 41 -7.28 -8.55 -12.38
CA ILE A 41 -6.51 -7.67 -11.46
C ILE A 41 -5.41 -6.95 -12.22
N GLY A 42 -4.72 -7.63 -13.14
CA GLY A 42 -3.74 -6.99 -14.02
C GLY A 42 -4.34 -5.82 -14.81
N ARG A 43 -5.59 -5.93 -15.26
CA ARG A 43 -6.31 -4.83 -15.93
C ARG A 43 -6.71 -3.71 -14.98
N LEU A 44 -7.20 -4.04 -13.76
CA LEU A 44 -7.55 -3.08 -12.73
C LEU A 44 -6.32 -2.29 -12.29
N VAL A 45 -5.23 -2.97 -12.00
CA VAL A 45 -3.97 -2.40 -11.57
C VAL A 45 -3.31 -1.58 -12.69
N ALA A 46 -3.37 -2.04 -13.94
CA ALA A 46 -2.90 -1.28 -15.10
C ALA A 46 -3.74 -0.01 -15.35
N GLY A 47 -5.05 -0.09 -15.16
CA GLY A 47 -5.97 1.05 -15.26
C GLY A 47 -5.76 2.11 -14.16
N ALA A 48 -5.23 1.71 -13.01
CA ALA A 48 -4.90 2.59 -11.88
C ALA A 48 -3.53 3.28 -12.01
N GLY A 49 -2.89 3.28 -13.19
CA GLY A 49 -1.60 3.95 -13.40
C GLY A 49 -0.45 3.31 -12.63
N THR A 50 -0.44 2.00 -12.47
CA THR A 50 0.53 1.30 -11.63
C THR A 50 1.93 1.31 -12.23
N LEU A 51 2.92 1.69 -11.42
CA LEU A 51 4.34 1.50 -11.71
C LEU A 51 4.71 0.03 -11.42
N PHE A 52 4.90 -0.76 -12.48
CA PHE A 52 5.26 -2.17 -12.32
C PHE A 52 6.76 -2.36 -12.15
N ILE A 53 7.12 -3.17 -11.17
CA ILE A 53 8.50 -3.49 -10.81
C ILE A 53 8.78 -4.97 -11.11
N GLU A 54 9.84 -5.23 -11.83
CA GLU A 54 10.40 -6.57 -11.94
C GLU A 54 11.27 -6.87 -10.73
N ARG A 55 10.93 -7.90 -9.94
CA ARG A 55 11.50 -8.20 -8.62
C ARG A 55 12.73 -9.11 -8.65
N GLU A 56 13.42 -9.27 -9.78
CA GLU A 56 14.45 -10.30 -9.90
C GLU A 56 15.83 -9.95 -9.36
N LYS A 57 16.20 -8.68 -9.09
CA LYS A 57 17.55 -8.31 -8.63
C LYS A 57 17.58 -7.07 -7.71
N LYS A 58 18.60 -6.97 -6.85
CA LYS A 58 18.87 -5.76 -6.03
C LYS A 58 18.94 -4.45 -6.85
N ARG A 59 19.31 -4.53 -8.14
CA ARG A 59 19.30 -3.39 -9.07
C ARG A 59 17.90 -2.87 -9.34
N ASP A 60 16.89 -3.73 -9.28
CA ASP A 60 15.50 -3.34 -9.56
C ASP A 60 14.92 -2.52 -8.42
N ALA A 61 15.33 -2.77 -7.16
CA ALA A 61 14.90 -1.99 -6.02
C ALA A 61 15.36 -0.52 -6.10
N LEU A 62 16.59 -0.25 -6.58
CA LEU A 62 17.09 1.10 -6.77
C LEU A 62 16.37 1.80 -7.94
N ARG A 63 16.12 1.08 -9.03
CA ARG A 63 15.38 1.59 -10.18
C ARG A 63 13.96 2.02 -9.80
N VAL A 64 13.32 1.24 -8.92
CA VAL A 64 12.00 1.56 -8.37
C VAL A 64 12.01 2.87 -7.59
N VAL A 65 12.92 3.00 -6.65
CA VAL A 65 13.05 4.23 -5.85
C VAL A 65 13.30 5.43 -6.77
N HIS A 66 14.08 5.25 -7.83
CA HIS A 66 14.33 6.30 -8.81
C HIS A 66 13.06 6.68 -9.59
N GLN A 67 12.31 5.70 -10.11
CA GLN A 67 11.04 5.95 -10.80
C GLN A 67 9.99 6.60 -9.89
N MET A 68 9.94 6.19 -8.61
CA MET A 68 9.09 6.84 -7.63
C MET A 68 9.49 8.30 -7.42
N ALA A 69 10.79 8.59 -7.30
CA ALA A 69 11.28 9.95 -7.15
C ALA A 69 10.95 10.83 -8.36
N GLU A 70 11.10 10.30 -9.58
CA GLU A 70 10.71 10.99 -10.81
C GLU A 70 9.22 11.32 -10.84
N ALA A 71 8.35 10.34 -10.49
CA ALA A 71 6.89 10.54 -10.43
C ALA A 71 6.52 11.60 -9.38
N LEU A 72 7.11 11.55 -8.18
CA LEU A 72 6.88 12.53 -7.13
C LEU A 72 7.34 13.93 -7.54
N GLN A 73 8.48 14.06 -8.23
CA GLN A 73 8.96 15.35 -8.79
C GLN A 73 8.06 15.86 -9.90
N ALA A 74 7.45 14.99 -10.68
CA ALA A 74 6.47 15.35 -11.70
C ALA A 74 5.12 15.85 -11.11
N GLY A 75 4.93 15.73 -9.79
CA GLY A 75 3.72 16.15 -9.10
C GLY A 75 2.71 15.03 -8.89
N ASP A 76 3.08 13.78 -9.17
CA ASP A 76 2.19 12.63 -9.03
C ASP A 76 2.06 12.18 -7.57
N THR A 77 0.95 11.51 -7.28
CA THR A 77 0.74 10.77 -6.03
C THR A 77 1.15 9.32 -6.23
N VAL A 78 2.09 8.84 -5.43
CA VAL A 78 2.57 7.45 -5.47
C VAL A 78 2.12 6.72 -4.22
N ALA A 79 1.59 5.50 -4.35
CA ALA A 79 1.17 4.67 -3.23
C ALA A 79 2.06 3.42 -3.09
N VAL A 80 2.47 3.14 -1.86
CA VAL A 80 3.32 1.99 -1.53
C VAL A 80 2.80 1.25 -0.29
N PHE A 81 3.06 -0.05 -0.27
CA PHE A 81 2.87 -0.93 0.89
C PHE A 81 4.26 -1.33 1.42
N PRO A 82 4.80 -0.61 2.41
CA PRO A 82 6.19 -0.79 2.82
C PRO A 82 6.46 -2.10 3.57
N GLU A 83 5.44 -2.86 3.94
CA GLU A 83 5.58 -4.22 4.47
C GLU A 83 6.15 -5.20 3.44
N GLY A 84 5.98 -4.91 2.15
CA GLY A 84 6.50 -5.71 1.04
C GLY A 84 5.76 -7.04 0.80
N THR A 85 4.84 -7.42 1.67
CA THR A 85 3.93 -8.56 1.56
C THR A 85 2.65 -8.26 2.33
N THR A 86 1.61 -9.06 2.10
CA THR A 86 0.36 -8.97 2.84
C THR A 86 0.49 -9.54 4.25
N GLY A 87 -0.13 -8.88 5.21
CA GLY A 87 -0.25 -9.29 6.61
C GLY A 87 -1.68 -9.70 6.99
N ASP A 88 -1.88 -10.04 8.26
CA ASP A 88 -3.19 -10.41 8.82
C ASP A 88 -4.09 -9.20 9.15
N GLY A 89 -3.58 -7.99 8.96
CA GLY A 89 -4.26 -6.75 9.31
C GLY A 89 -4.32 -6.45 10.81
N ARG A 90 -3.82 -7.33 11.67
CA ARG A 90 -3.77 -7.16 13.14
C ARG A 90 -2.45 -6.62 13.60
N THR A 91 -1.38 -7.19 13.05
CA THR A 91 0.00 -6.76 13.35
C THR A 91 0.68 -6.29 12.08
N LEU A 92 1.38 -5.16 12.17
CA LEU A 92 2.13 -4.65 11.04
C LEU A 92 3.53 -5.25 10.99
N LEU A 93 3.92 -5.73 9.84
CA LEU A 93 5.30 -6.13 9.57
C LEU A 93 6.24 -4.92 9.59
N PRO A 94 7.56 -5.12 9.73
CA PRO A 94 8.52 -4.02 9.62
C PRO A 94 8.42 -3.31 8.26
N PHE A 95 8.47 -1.99 8.28
CA PHE A 95 8.41 -1.19 7.06
C PHE A 95 9.79 -1.09 6.38
N HIS A 96 9.84 -1.38 5.10
CA HIS A 96 11.04 -1.25 4.29
C HIS A 96 11.37 0.22 4.02
N ALA A 97 12.32 0.77 4.78
CA ALA A 97 12.72 2.17 4.71
C ALA A 97 13.22 2.63 3.32
N ASN A 98 13.66 1.70 2.48
CA ASN A 98 14.14 2.03 1.13
C ASN A 98 13.04 2.63 0.25
N LEU A 99 11.78 2.24 0.42
CA LEU A 99 10.65 2.79 -0.33
C LEU A 99 10.38 4.26 0.04
N LEU A 100 10.70 4.66 1.27
CA LEU A 100 10.55 6.04 1.74
C LEU A 100 11.66 6.96 1.24
N HIS A 101 12.76 6.40 0.73
CA HIS A 101 13.89 7.20 0.24
C HIS A 101 13.50 8.15 -0.88
N ALA A 102 12.58 7.75 -1.76
CA ALA A 102 12.08 8.61 -2.82
C ALA A 102 11.45 9.89 -2.27
N ALA A 103 10.60 9.79 -1.24
CA ALA A 103 9.95 10.95 -0.63
C ALA A 103 10.95 11.83 0.14
N VAL A 104 11.91 11.22 0.84
CA VAL A 104 12.96 11.98 1.57
C VAL A 104 13.85 12.77 0.61
N THR A 105 14.29 12.15 -0.51
CA THR A 105 15.17 12.81 -1.49
C THR A 105 14.48 13.92 -2.28
N THR A 106 13.17 13.82 -2.47
CA THR A 106 12.37 14.85 -3.17
C THR A 106 11.69 15.84 -2.22
N ALA A 107 11.91 15.71 -0.91
CA ALA A 107 11.23 16.47 0.14
C ALA A 107 9.68 16.43 -0.01
N THR A 108 9.15 15.33 -0.57
CA THR A 108 7.72 15.14 -0.79
C THR A 108 7.06 14.66 0.50
N PRO A 109 5.90 15.22 0.91
CA PRO A 109 5.21 14.76 2.12
C PRO A 109 4.73 13.32 1.98
N VAL A 110 4.73 12.60 3.11
CA VAL A 110 4.19 11.24 3.22
C VAL A 110 2.80 11.30 3.85
N GLN A 111 1.85 10.62 3.20
CA GLN A 111 0.45 10.52 3.63
C GLN A 111 0.18 9.13 4.18
N PRO A 112 0.13 8.92 5.52
CA PRO A 112 -0.22 7.63 6.07
C PRO A 112 -1.70 7.33 5.81
N VAL A 113 -1.99 6.07 5.45
CA VAL A 113 -3.34 5.55 5.25
C VAL A 113 -3.48 4.24 5.99
N VAL A 114 -4.58 4.09 6.73
CA VAL A 114 -4.92 2.86 7.44
C VAL A 114 -6.02 2.14 6.69
N LEU A 115 -5.79 0.87 6.40
CA LEU A 115 -6.77 -0.03 5.82
C LEU A 115 -7.23 -1.03 6.87
N ARG A 116 -8.54 -1.13 7.05
CA ARG A 116 -9.17 -2.11 7.93
C ARG A 116 -10.35 -2.76 7.22
N PHE A 117 -10.27 -4.06 7.04
CA PHE A 117 -11.39 -4.87 6.57
C PHE A 117 -12.12 -5.43 7.78
N PHE A 118 -13.43 -5.25 7.84
CA PHE A 118 -14.25 -5.70 8.96
C PHE A 118 -15.61 -6.21 8.50
N ASP A 119 -16.25 -6.98 9.34
CA ASP A 119 -17.62 -7.48 9.14
C ASP A 119 -18.42 -7.40 10.45
N ALA A 120 -19.66 -7.86 10.44
CA ALA A 120 -20.55 -7.79 11.61
C ALA A 120 -20.04 -8.58 12.83
N GLN A 121 -19.12 -9.53 12.64
CA GLN A 121 -18.62 -10.44 13.68
C GLN A 121 -17.15 -10.15 14.06
N HIS A 122 -16.39 -9.47 13.17
CA HIS A 122 -14.97 -9.29 13.34
C HIS A 122 -14.58 -7.82 13.11
N ALA A 123 -13.89 -7.24 14.10
CA ALA A 123 -13.28 -5.91 13.96
C ALA A 123 -12.18 -5.90 12.86
N ILE A 124 -11.53 -7.06 12.64
CA ILE A 124 -10.65 -7.35 11.51
C ILE A 124 -11.11 -8.67 10.92
N SER A 125 -11.64 -8.62 9.70
CA SER A 125 -12.25 -9.78 9.06
C SER A 125 -11.21 -10.70 8.42
N PRO A 126 -11.24 -12.00 8.72
CA PRO A 126 -10.36 -12.97 8.07
C PRO A 126 -10.72 -13.21 6.59
N LEU A 127 -11.87 -12.73 6.14
CA LEU A 127 -12.32 -12.89 4.75
C LEU A 127 -11.46 -12.10 3.76
N ALA A 128 -10.84 -11.01 4.20
CA ALA A 128 -9.96 -10.19 3.38
C ALA A 128 -8.51 -10.70 3.36
N GLU A 129 -8.11 -11.56 4.29
CA GLU A 129 -6.73 -12.02 4.43
C GLU A 129 -6.25 -12.74 3.15
N PHE A 130 -5.08 -12.34 2.67
CA PHE A 130 -4.41 -12.94 1.52
C PHE A 130 -3.01 -13.39 1.94
N LEU A 131 -2.94 -14.55 2.63
CA LEU A 131 -1.74 -15.04 3.30
C LEU A 131 -1.30 -16.40 2.76
N GLY A 132 0.01 -16.66 2.86
CA GLY A 132 0.61 -17.95 2.57
C GLY A 132 0.35 -18.43 1.14
N GLU A 133 -0.18 -19.66 1.03
CA GLU A 133 -0.49 -20.31 -0.25
C GLU A 133 -1.90 -19.99 -0.79
N THR A 134 -2.59 -19.00 -0.21
CA THR A 134 -3.91 -18.60 -0.70
C THR A 134 -3.79 -18.12 -2.14
N THR A 135 -4.46 -18.81 -3.05
CA THR A 135 -4.50 -18.41 -4.46
C THR A 135 -5.46 -17.23 -4.65
N LEU A 136 -5.21 -16.45 -5.71
CA LEU A 136 -6.10 -15.35 -6.06
C LEU A 136 -7.54 -15.81 -6.28
N ALA A 137 -7.73 -16.98 -6.95
CA ALA A 137 -9.04 -17.53 -7.21
C ALA A 137 -9.78 -17.89 -5.91
N GLN A 138 -9.08 -18.46 -4.93
CA GLN A 138 -9.65 -18.74 -3.60
C GLN A 138 -10.04 -17.46 -2.86
N SER A 139 -9.17 -16.46 -2.87
CA SER A 139 -9.44 -15.17 -2.24
C SER A 139 -10.62 -14.45 -2.90
N ALA A 140 -10.63 -14.38 -4.23
CA ALA A 140 -11.74 -13.79 -5.00
C ALA A 140 -13.06 -14.52 -4.73
N TRP A 141 -13.04 -15.84 -4.66
CA TRP A 141 -14.22 -16.66 -4.35
C TRP A 141 -14.73 -16.37 -2.93
N ARG A 142 -13.85 -16.33 -1.93
CA ARG A 142 -14.21 -15.92 -0.56
C ARG A 142 -14.88 -14.55 -0.54
N PHE A 143 -14.29 -13.59 -1.28
CA PHE A 143 -14.82 -12.23 -1.37
C PHE A 143 -16.23 -12.21 -2.01
N VAL A 144 -16.43 -12.88 -3.15
CA VAL A 144 -17.73 -12.93 -3.85
C VAL A 144 -18.80 -13.63 -3.02
N CYS A 145 -18.42 -14.68 -2.26
CA CYS A 145 -19.34 -15.41 -1.38
C CYS A 145 -19.54 -14.72 -0.01
N SER A 146 -18.74 -13.69 0.32
CA SER A 146 -18.87 -12.96 1.58
C SER A 146 -20.10 -12.06 1.57
N ARG A 147 -20.72 -11.90 2.72
CA ARG A 147 -21.79 -10.92 2.94
C ARG A 147 -21.36 -9.98 4.05
N GLY A 148 -21.46 -8.67 3.76
CA GLY A 148 -21.19 -7.65 4.76
C GLY A 148 -19.73 -7.39 5.07
N LEU A 149 -18.80 -7.79 4.17
CA LEU A 149 -17.42 -7.33 4.24
C LEU A 149 -17.35 -5.85 3.90
N ASN A 150 -16.77 -5.07 4.80
CA ASN A 150 -16.57 -3.64 4.67
C ASN A 150 -15.07 -3.33 4.69
N VAL A 151 -14.70 -2.21 4.06
CA VAL A 151 -13.36 -1.64 4.18
C VAL A 151 -13.47 -0.21 4.69
N GLU A 152 -12.71 0.09 5.72
CA GLU A 152 -12.46 1.45 6.18
C GLU A 152 -11.10 1.90 5.63
N VAL A 153 -11.08 3.05 4.98
CA VAL A 153 -9.87 3.72 4.51
C VAL A 153 -9.74 5.02 5.29
N ARG A 154 -8.80 5.06 6.24
CA ARG A 154 -8.57 6.24 7.07
C ARG A 154 -7.31 6.96 6.61
N VAL A 155 -7.48 8.15 6.09
CA VAL A 155 -6.37 9.02 5.64
C VAL A 155 -5.94 9.88 6.83
N LEU A 156 -4.70 9.71 7.29
CA LEU A 156 -4.16 10.45 8.43
C LEU A 156 -3.48 11.75 7.98
N ALA A 157 -3.04 12.59 8.91
CA ALA A 157 -2.35 13.82 8.59
C ALA A 157 -1.04 13.56 7.84
N ALA A 158 -0.80 14.32 6.76
CA ALA A 158 0.43 14.22 6.01
C ALA A 158 1.64 14.68 6.85
N GLN A 159 2.78 14.02 6.66
CA GLN A 159 4.01 14.29 7.39
C GLN A 159 5.09 14.80 6.44
N GLY A 160 5.80 15.86 6.85
CA GLY A 160 6.94 16.39 6.11
C GLY A 160 8.14 15.44 6.17
N THR A 161 8.93 15.41 5.11
CA THR A 161 10.12 14.54 4.99
C THR A 161 11.43 15.30 4.88
N ALA A 162 11.40 16.63 4.91
CA ALA A 162 12.60 17.44 4.83
C ALA A 162 13.56 17.07 5.97
N HIS A 163 14.79 16.69 5.62
CA HIS A 163 15.84 16.25 6.54
C HIS A 163 15.50 14.99 7.37
N ALA A 164 14.47 14.23 7.02
CA ALA A 164 14.11 13.03 7.76
C ALA A 164 15.13 11.89 7.52
N ASP A 165 15.46 11.16 8.61
CA ASP A 165 16.07 9.84 8.44
C ASP A 165 15.00 8.83 7.99
N ARG A 166 15.27 8.12 6.88
CA ARG A 166 14.29 7.19 6.30
C ARG A 166 13.93 6.02 7.20
N ARG A 167 14.85 5.57 8.10
CA ARG A 167 14.60 4.46 9.02
C ARG A 167 13.74 4.91 10.18
N ALA A 168 14.06 6.07 10.75
CA ALA A 168 13.26 6.68 11.79
C ALA A 168 11.85 7.01 11.27
N LEU A 169 11.73 7.53 10.04
CA LEU A 169 10.45 7.79 9.39
C LEU A 169 9.64 6.50 9.20
N ALA A 170 10.27 5.41 8.75
CA ALA A 170 9.60 4.12 8.57
C ALA A 170 9.05 3.56 9.88
N ALA A 171 9.84 3.63 10.97
CA ALA A 171 9.41 3.20 12.29
C ALA A 171 8.24 4.05 12.79
N HIS A 172 8.33 5.36 12.68
CA HIS A 172 7.29 6.30 13.10
C HIS A 172 5.98 6.09 12.33
N LEU A 173 6.04 5.94 11.00
CA LEU A 173 4.85 5.69 10.17
C LEU A 173 4.19 4.36 10.54
N ARG A 174 5.00 3.31 10.79
CA ARG A 174 4.49 2.03 11.23
C ARG A 174 3.75 2.15 12.57
N GLU A 175 4.31 2.83 13.55
CA GLU A 175 3.69 3.09 14.85
C GLU A 175 2.40 3.91 14.70
N THR A 176 2.43 4.96 13.89
CA THR A 176 1.28 5.82 13.60
C THR A 176 0.12 5.01 13.01
N ILE A 177 0.38 4.15 12.03
CA ILE A 177 -0.64 3.30 11.41
C ILE A 177 -1.12 2.23 12.41
N ALA A 178 -0.21 1.60 13.15
CA ALA A 178 -0.55 0.57 14.13
C ALA A 178 -1.46 1.10 15.25
N ALA A 179 -1.25 2.34 15.69
CA ALA A 179 -2.06 2.97 16.74
C ALA A 179 -3.54 3.17 16.34
N GLU A 180 -3.83 3.19 15.04
CA GLU A 180 -5.18 3.38 14.50
C GLU A 180 -5.91 2.05 14.22
N LEU A 181 -5.21 0.93 14.32
CA LEU A 181 -5.81 -0.40 14.22
C LEU A 181 -6.47 -0.80 15.55
N PRO A 182 -7.54 -1.63 15.53
CA PRO A 182 -8.15 -2.13 16.75
C PRO A 182 -7.12 -2.86 17.64
N PRO A 183 -7.20 -2.70 18.97
CA PRO A 183 -6.37 -3.47 19.89
C PRO A 183 -6.66 -4.98 19.72
N MET A 184 -5.64 -5.79 19.92
CA MET A 184 -5.74 -7.24 19.94
C MET A 184 -6.52 -7.73 21.15
#